data_11afadd128da8f4121ff205259681061
#
_entry.id   11afadd128da8f4121ff205259681061
#
_cell.length_a   1.000
_cell.length_b   1.000
_cell.length_c   1.000
_cell.angle_alpha   90.00
_cell.angle_beta   90.00
_cell.angle_gamma   90.00
#
_symmetry.space_group_name_H-M   'P 1'
#
loop_
_entity.id
_entity.type
_entity.pdbx_description
1 polymer ?
#
loop_
_entity_poly.entity_id
_entity_poly.type
_entity_poly.pdbx_seq_one_letter_code
_entity_poly.pdbx_strand_id
1 'polypeptide(L)'
;MLIGAGLFAAGFTFAINWLALIPWRRAKDRHWTERARLYYPVLVAAKMNLWVLPAILTMSALLLWPDESPHWMLMVLATAIGTTAGTVPMDHEVFPRTPLNEILRLTVVGWLIRFATWFVFLSAIALSPDQFNSQSLIIFVAVLALLILWNRRGWVWAGQKFGLFLPPPERLQNIVRDIGAGMNVPVRELWLMHSVRAQAYAMPESRRLVFTDRLLQILSDDEIAAICAHEMAHLTEARKDYYQRYVLWLMFLPWLFFKPVVHLFGLFGYLVLVCSSAALPRLYRGISRKLESRADGMAKAAERDPGTYARALARLYEDNLMPAVTAKQTTHPHLYDRLVAAGVTPDFPRPAAAASTTWYGHILAGAMGALAVVLVIRLTEQWHLFN
;
A
#
# COMPACT_ATOMS: atom_id res chain seq x y z
N MET A 1 26.35 -0.47 15.82
CA MET A 1 24.98 -0.01 16.06
C MET A 1 24.04 -0.32 14.89
N LEU A 2 24.27 0.12 13.65
CA LEU A 2 23.34 -0.06 12.52
C LEU A 2 22.99 -1.53 12.21
N ILE A 3 23.99 -2.42 12.12
CA ILE A 3 23.76 -3.85 11.86
C ILE A 3 22.93 -4.47 13.00
N GLY A 4 23.27 -4.15 14.27
CA GLY A 4 22.52 -4.65 15.43
C GLY A 4 21.06 -4.21 15.40
N ALA A 5 20.77 -2.95 15.04
CA ALA A 5 19.42 -2.44 14.91
C ALA A 5 18.63 -3.13 13.76
N GLY A 6 19.29 -3.38 12.62
CA GLY A 6 18.70 -4.15 11.52
C GLY A 6 18.39 -5.60 11.91
N LEU A 7 19.31 -6.29 12.57
CA LEU A 7 19.10 -7.66 13.04
C LEU A 7 18.01 -7.72 14.11
N PHE A 8 17.98 -6.77 15.05
CA PHE A 8 16.91 -6.65 16.03
C PHE A 8 15.55 -6.46 15.35
N ALA A 9 15.46 -5.53 14.39
CA ALA A 9 14.22 -5.28 13.63
C ALA A 9 13.75 -6.54 12.89
N ALA A 10 14.66 -7.31 12.29
CA ALA A 10 14.34 -8.56 11.62
C ALA A 10 13.82 -9.62 12.60
N GLY A 11 14.55 -9.88 13.68
CA GLY A 11 14.16 -10.87 14.69
C GLY A 11 12.87 -10.51 15.41
N PHE A 12 12.69 -9.25 15.78
CA PHE A 12 11.47 -8.75 16.40
C PHE A 12 10.26 -8.90 15.47
N THR A 13 10.39 -8.45 14.21
CA THR A 13 9.31 -8.57 13.22
C THR A 13 8.96 -10.02 12.94
N PHE A 14 9.96 -10.88 12.78
CA PHE A 14 9.73 -12.32 12.64
C PHE A 14 8.94 -12.87 13.82
N ALA A 15 9.39 -12.61 15.06
CA ALA A 15 8.77 -13.15 16.27
C ALA A 15 7.31 -12.69 16.45
N ILE A 16 7.02 -11.38 16.26
CA ILE A 16 5.66 -10.88 16.42
C ILE A 16 4.71 -11.39 15.32
N ASN A 17 5.18 -11.50 14.08
CA ASN A 17 4.38 -12.06 12.99
C ASN A 17 4.14 -13.55 13.19
N TRP A 18 5.16 -14.30 13.64
CA TRP A 18 5.04 -15.71 13.95
C TRP A 18 4.00 -15.98 15.04
N LEU A 19 4.04 -15.20 16.14
CA LEU A 19 3.06 -15.27 17.21
C LEU A 19 1.65 -14.88 16.74
N ALA A 20 1.55 -13.81 15.96
CA ALA A 20 0.26 -13.31 15.45
C ALA A 20 -0.42 -14.28 14.48
N LEU A 21 0.32 -15.14 13.77
CA LEU A 21 -0.22 -16.16 12.88
C LEU A 21 -0.78 -17.39 13.62
N ILE A 22 -0.57 -17.55 14.93
CA ILE A 22 -1.06 -18.72 15.68
C ILE A 22 -2.57 -18.98 15.48
N PRO A 23 -3.47 -17.97 15.57
CA PRO A 23 -4.90 -18.20 15.33
C PRO A 23 -5.19 -18.68 13.88
N TRP A 24 -4.49 -18.12 12.89
CA TRP A 24 -4.61 -18.50 11.50
C TRP A 24 -4.15 -19.96 11.26
N ARG A 25 -3.02 -20.38 11.86
CA ARG A 25 -2.53 -21.77 11.78
C ARG A 25 -3.52 -22.77 12.40
N ARG A 26 -4.14 -22.39 13.53
CA ARG A 26 -5.17 -23.22 14.18
C ARG A 26 -6.46 -23.35 13.36
N ALA A 27 -6.68 -22.47 12.40
CA ALA A 27 -7.84 -22.44 11.53
C ALA A 27 -7.59 -23.09 10.15
N LYS A 28 -6.56 -23.94 9.99
CA LYS A 28 -6.16 -24.55 8.70
C LYS A 28 -7.31 -25.30 8.01
N ASP A 29 -8.17 -25.95 8.80
CA ASP A 29 -9.29 -26.77 8.32
C ASP A 29 -10.63 -25.98 8.27
N ARG A 30 -10.60 -24.66 8.54
CA ARG A 30 -11.77 -23.80 8.43
C ARG A 30 -11.92 -23.28 7.01
N HIS A 31 -13.15 -22.86 6.69
CA HIS A 31 -13.46 -22.22 5.42
C HIS A 31 -12.51 -21.03 5.16
N TRP A 32 -12.19 -20.75 3.89
CA TRP A 32 -11.24 -19.70 3.51
C TRP A 32 -11.60 -18.30 4.07
N THR A 33 -12.88 -17.98 4.21
CA THR A 33 -13.34 -16.70 4.76
C THR A 33 -12.90 -16.50 6.21
N GLU A 34 -12.91 -17.56 7.03
CA GLU A 34 -12.43 -17.50 8.41
C GLU A 34 -10.90 -17.39 8.46
N ARG A 35 -10.20 -18.14 7.61
CA ARG A 35 -8.74 -18.02 7.46
C ARG A 35 -8.34 -16.62 7.04
N ALA A 36 -9.03 -16.04 6.05
CA ALA A 36 -8.81 -14.67 5.60
C ALA A 36 -9.09 -13.64 6.71
N ARG A 37 -10.17 -13.84 7.49
CA ARG A 37 -10.52 -13.00 8.63
C ARG A 37 -9.41 -12.94 9.69
N LEU A 38 -8.80 -14.09 9.99
CA LEU A 38 -7.73 -14.21 10.98
C LEU A 38 -6.37 -13.70 10.46
N TYR A 39 -6.10 -13.86 9.16
CA TYR A 39 -4.86 -13.40 8.54
C TYR A 39 -4.83 -11.88 8.34
N TYR A 40 -5.93 -11.27 7.98
CA TYR A 40 -5.99 -9.85 7.59
C TYR A 40 -5.40 -8.88 8.61
N PRO A 41 -5.72 -8.95 9.92
CA PRO A 41 -5.12 -8.05 10.91
C PRO A 41 -3.60 -8.22 11.01
N VAL A 42 -3.07 -9.43 10.82
CA VAL A 42 -1.62 -9.69 10.80
C VAL A 42 -0.99 -9.05 9.57
N LEU A 43 -1.58 -9.21 8.40
CA LEU A 43 -1.12 -8.56 7.16
C LEU A 43 -1.08 -7.04 7.30
N VAL A 44 -2.13 -6.44 7.88
CA VAL A 44 -2.18 -4.98 8.08
C VAL A 44 -1.11 -4.53 9.07
N ALA A 45 -0.95 -5.24 10.19
CA ALA A 45 0.08 -4.94 11.18
C ALA A 45 1.50 -5.09 10.60
N ALA A 46 1.77 -6.14 9.83
CA ALA A 46 3.05 -6.34 9.16
C ALA A 46 3.36 -5.20 8.16
N LYS A 47 2.37 -4.76 7.38
CA LYS A 47 2.53 -3.60 6.48
C LYS A 47 2.76 -2.30 7.23
N MET A 48 2.10 -2.09 8.36
CA MET A 48 2.33 -0.93 9.22
C MET A 48 3.74 -0.96 9.81
N ASN A 49 4.21 -2.11 10.26
CA ASN A 49 5.52 -2.27 10.86
C ASN A 49 6.68 -1.94 9.92
N LEU A 50 6.50 -2.03 8.60
CA LEU A 50 7.52 -1.58 7.64
C LEU A 50 7.89 -0.10 7.82
N TRP A 51 7.04 0.70 8.48
CA TRP A 51 7.24 2.13 8.73
C TRP A 51 7.35 2.44 10.22
N VAL A 52 6.48 1.84 11.01
CA VAL A 52 6.35 2.13 12.45
C VAL A 52 7.57 1.69 13.22
N LEU A 53 8.06 0.49 13.00
CA LEU A 53 9.23 -0.04 13.75
C LEU A 53 10.53 0.70 13.41
N PRO A 54 10.88 0.97 12.11
CA PRO A 54 12.01 1.84 11.78
C PRO A 54 11.89 3.23 12.39
N ALA A 55 10.70 3.83 12.40
CA ALA A 55 10.49 5.14 13.01
C ALA A 55 10.71 5.10 14.52
N ILE A 56 10.16 4.11 15.25
CA ILE A 56 10.36 3.93 16.69
C ILE A 56 11.85 3.81 17.01
N LEU A 57 12.56 2.90 16.32
CA LEU A 57 13.97 2.64 16.58
C LEU A 57 14.85 3.86 16.30
N THR A 58 14.54 4.59 15.22
CA THR A 58 15.28 5.80 14.86
C THR A 58 15.00 6.94 15.83
N MET A 59 13.74 7.20 16.20
CA MET A 59 13.40 8.23 17.18
C MET A 59 13.97 7.91 18.56
N SER A 60 13.94 6.64 18.98
CA SER A 60 14.58 6.22 20.24
C SER A 60 16.09 6.44 20.22
N ALA A 61 16.76 6.14 19.09
CA ALA A 61 18.18 6.39 18.96
C ALA A 61 18.52 7.88 19.01
N LEU A 62 17.74 8.74 18.34
CA LEU A 62 17.91 10.21 18.38
C LEU A 62 17.71 10.77 19.79
N LEU A 63 16.80 10.22 20.58
CA LEU A 63 16.57 10.65 21.95
C LEU A 63 17.66 10.19 22.93
N LEU A 64 18.20 8.98 22.72
CA LEU A 64 19.20 8.38 23.62
C LEU A 64 20.63 8.79 23.27
N TRP A 65 20.93 9.03 21.99
CA TRP A 65 22.25 9.37 21.47
C TRP A 65 22.17 10.55 20.48
N PRO A 66 21.88 11.76 20.97
CA PRO A 66 21.69 12.95 20.10
C PRO A 66 22.95 13.32 19.30
N ASP A 67 24.14 13.07 19.85
CA ASP A 67 25.42 13.40 19.21
C ASP A 67 25.75 12.51 17.99
N GLU A 68 25.13 11.32 17.89
CA GLU A 68 25.27 10.41 16.74
C GLU A 68 24.21 10.66 15.64
N SER A 69 23.49 11.77 15.72
CA SER A 69 22.39 12.16 14.85
C SER A 69 22.66 12.16 13.31
N PRO A 70 23.92 12.36 12.80
CA PRO A 70 24.16 12.35 11.35
C PRO A 70 23.78 11.04 10.63
N HIS A 71 23.64 9.95 11.38
CA HIS A 71 23.42 8.61 10.82
C HIS A 71 21.95 8.13 10.87
N TRP A 72 21.00 8.99 11.25
CA TRP A 72 19.60 8.58 11.39
C TRP A 72 18.99 7.99 10.09
N MET A 73 19.39 8.49 8.92
CA MET A 73 18.92 7.93 7.64
C MET A 73 19.42 6.51 7.41
N LEU A 74 20.67 6.22 7.80
CA LEU A 74 21.22 4.86 7.75
C LEU A 74 20.52 3.94 8.76
N MET A 75 20.11 4.48 9.92
CA MET A 75 19.32 3.74 10.91
C MET A 75 17.95 3.38 10.36
N VAL A 76 17.22 4.34 9.73
CA VAL A 76 15.96 4.06 9.04
C VAL A 76 16.14 2.99 7.98
N LEU A 77 17.20 3.10 7.16
CA LEU A 77 17.49 2.13 6.11
C LEU A 77 17.75 0.73 6.67
N ALA A 78 18.66 0.61 7.65
CA ALA A 78 19.03 -0.68 8.25
C ALA A 78 17.83 -1.37 8.92
N THR A 79 17.05 -0.60 9.67
CA THR A 79 15.85 -1.12 10.36
C THR A 79 14.71 -1.44 9.40
N ALA A 80 14.53 -0.68 8.32
CA ALA A 80 13.55 -0.98 7.27
C ALA A 80 13.91 -2.27 6.50
N ILE A 81 15.20 -2.47 6.17
CA ILE A 81 15.68 -3.72 5.59
C ILE A 81 15.42 -4.89 6.55
N GLY A 82 15.78 -4.74 7.83
CA GLY A 82 15.54 -5.75 8.84
C GLY A 82 14.06 -6.10 9.00
N THR A 83 13.20 -5.09 9.14
CA THR A 83 11.75 -5.29 9.24
C THR A 83 11.20 -6.02 8.00
N THR A 84 11.66 -5.64 6.81
CA THR A 84 11.26 -6.30 5.57
C THR A 84 11.70 -7.76 5.55
N ALA A 85 12.97 -8.04 5.89
CA ALA A 85 13.49 -9.41 5.98
C ALA A 85 12.69 -10.26 6.98
N GLY A 86 12.29 -9.69 8.12
CA GLY A 86 11.47 -10.37 9.14
C GLY A 86 10.03 -10.69 8.68
N THR A 87 9.51 -10.08 7.60
CA THR A 87 8.19 -10.42 7.04
C THR A 87 8.22 -11.55 6.03
N VAL A 88 9.36 -11.82 5.39
CA VAL A 88 9.50 -12.84 4.33
C VAL A 88 9.06 -14.24 4.76
N PRO A 89 9.42 -14.76 5.98
CA PRO A 89 8.96 -16.08 6.41
C PRO A 89 7.43 -16.17 6.54
N MET A 90 6.77 -15.09 6.96
CA MET A 90 5.32 -14.99 7.03
C MET A 90 4.70 -15.11 5.63
N ASP A 91 5.21 -14.37 4.66
CA ASP A 91 4.69 -14.41 3.28
C ASP A 91 4.91 -15.79 2.66
N HIS A 92 6.02 -16.45 2.92
CA HIS A 92 6.28 -17.81 2.45
C HIS A 92 5.36 -18.86 3.10
N GLU A 93 5.08 -18.74 4.40
CA GLU A 93 4.16 -19.63 5.09
C GLU A 93 2.72 -19.49 4.59
N VAL A 94 2.28 -18.27 4.32
CA VAL A 94 0.92 -17.98 3.87
C VAL A 94 0.73 -18.32 2.39
N PHE A 95 1.77 -18.14 1.56
CA PHE A 95 1.77 -18.42 0.13
C PHE A 95 2.84 -19.46 -0.26
N PRO A 96 2.76 -20.71 0.24
CA PRO A 96 3.79 -21.75 0.07
C PRO A 96 3.98 -22.19 -1.40
N ARG A 97 3.04 -21.85 -2.27
CA ARG A 97 3.12 -22.10 -3.72
C ARG A 97 4.24 -21.32 -4.40
N THR A 98 4.68 -20.21 -3.81
CA THR A 98 5.75 -19.38 -4.36
C THR A 98 7.07 -19.76 -3.69
N PRO A 99 8.11 -20.14 -4.44
CA PRO A 99 9.42 -20.48 -3.89
C PRO A 99 10.00 -19.31 -3.09
N LEU A 100 10.75 -19.60 -2.03
CA LEU A 100 11.32 -18.59 -1.14
C LEU A 100 12.24 -17.60 -1.86
N ASN A 101 13.06 -18.08 -2.80
CA ASN A 101 13.94 -17.22 -3.62
C ASN A 101 13.13 -16.22 -4.45
N GLU A 102 11.96 -16.62 -4.93
CA GLU A 102 11.07 -15.74 -5.69
C GLU A 102 10.38 -14.71 -4.80
N ILE A 103 9.91 -15.11 -3.62
CA ILE A 103 9.39 -14.17 -2.60
C ILE A 103 10.46 -13.15 -2.25
N LEU A 104 11.70 -13.59 -2.01
CA LEU A 104 12.84 -12.71 -1.73
C LEU A 104 13.10 -11.73 -2.89
N ARG A 105 13.14 -12.22 -4.13
CA ARG A 105 13.33 -11.39 -5.32
C ARG A 105 12.25 -10.32 -5.43
N LEU A 106 10.98 -10.72 -5.38
CA LEU A 106 9.82 -9.80 -5.46
C LEU A 106 9.80 -8.80 -4.30
N THR A 107 10.17 -9.25 -3.10
CA THR A 107 10.26 -8.39 -1.92
C THR A 107 11.36 -7.35 -2.10
N VAL A 108 12.56 -7.74 -2.51
CA VAL A 108 13.70 -6.82 -2.71
C VAL A 108 13.38 -5.82 -3.82
N VAL A 109 12.88 -6.26 -4.97
CA VAL A 109 12.57 -5.36 -6.08
C VAL A 109 11.41 -4.43 -5.72
N GLY A 110 10.35 -4.95 -5.11
CA GLY A 110 9.23 -4.15 -4.64
C GLY A 110 9.66 -3.14 -3.57
N TRP A 111 10.58 -3.54 -2.70
CA TRP A 111 11.18 -2.67 -1.70
C TRP A 111 12.00 -1.54 -2.34
N LEU A 112 12.90 -1.86 -3.26
CA LEU A 112 13.72 -0.86 -3.97
C LEU A 112 12.84 0.19 -4.68
N ILE A 113 11.80 -0.24 -5.38
CA ILE A 113 10.89 0.67 -6.09
C ILE A 113 10.13 1.58 -5.11
N ARG A 114 9.63 1.06 -4.00
CA ARG A 114 8.88 1.84 -3.01
C ARG A 114 9.78 2.70 -2.15
N PHE A 115 10.90 2.14 -1.71
CA PHE A 115 11.84 2.82 -0.82
C PHE A 115 12.54 3.99 -1.52
N ALA A 116 12.82 3.88 -2.82
CA ALA A 116 13.38 5.00 -3.58
C ALA A 116 12.53 6.27 -3.44
N THR A 117 11.19 6.13 -3.53
CA THR A 117 10.27 7.27 -3.36
C THR A 117 10.36 7.85 -1.94
N TRP A 118 10.36 6.99 -0.92
CA TRP A 118 10.45 7.42 0.48
C TRP A 118 11.82 7.97 0.84
N PHE A 119 12.89 7.40 0.26
CA PHE A 119 14.24 7.90 0.48
C PHE A 119 14.42 9.32 -0.06
N VAL A 120 13.90 9.60 -1.26
CA VAL A 120 13.88 10.97 -1.82
C VAL A 120 13.10 11.91 -0.90
N PHE A 121 11.95 11.49 -0.40
CA PHE A 121 11.12 12.29 0.49
C PHE A 121 11.79 12.58 1.83
N LEU A 122 12.34 11.56 2.50
CA LEU A 122 13.07 11.72 3.76
C LEU A 122 14.35 12.55 3.59
N SER A 123 15.07 12.37 2.48
CA SER A 123 16.23 13.19 2.16
C SER A 123 15.85 14.66 1.98
N ALA A 124 14.72 14.93 1.33
CA ALA A 124 14.22 16.28 1.17
C ALA A 124 13.84 16.93 2.51
N ILE A 125 13.23 16.20 3.44
CA ILE A 125 12.98 16.68 4.81
C ILE A 125 14.30 16.96 5.53
N ALA A 126 15.29 16.08 5.40
CA ALA A 126 16.60 16.24 6.01
C ALA A 126 17.33 17.50 5.51
N LEU A 127 17.28 17.75 4.20
CA LEU A 127 17.91 18.88 3.52
C LEU A 127 17.11 20.18 3.63
N SER A 128 15.85 20.11 4.09
CA SER A 128 15.00 21.29 4.27
C SER A 128 15.60 22.21 5.34
N PRO A 129 15.65 23.53 5.10
CA PRO A 129 16.07 24.49 6.10
C PRO A 129 15.05 24.59 7.25
N ASP A 130 15.50 25.13 8.40
CA ASP A 130 14.65 25.29 9.58
C ASP A 130 13.66 26.46 9.44
N GLN A 131 13.89 27.37 8.48
CA GLN A 131 13.04 28.54 8.20
C GLN A 131 12.45 28.46 6.78
N PHE A 132 11.29 29.06 6.59
CA PHE A 132 10.70 29.24 5.26
C PHE A 132 11.56 30.23 4.44
N ASN A 133 12.12 29.73 3.34
CA ASN A 133 12.91 30.51 2.40
C ASN A 133 12.81 29.95 0.97
N SER A 134 13.53 30.55 0.03
CA SER A 134 13.58 30.10 -1.37
C SER A 134 14.06 28.66 -1.52
N GLN A 135 14.98 28.19 -0.68
CA GLN A 135 15.48 26.81 -0.69
C GLN A 135 14.36 25.81 -0.33
N SER A 136 13.51 26.12 0.67
CA SER A 136 12.34 25.28 1.01
C SER A 136 11.42 25.10 -0.19
N LEU A 137 11.17 26.19 -0.93
CA LEU A 137 10.31 26.16 -2.12
C LEU A 137 10.95 25.37 -3.26
N ILE A 138 12.26 25.53 -3.49
CA ILE A 138 13.00 24.78 -4.52
C ILE A 138 12.93 23.28 -4.21
N ILE A 139 13.19 22.86 -2.97
CA ILE A 139 13.11 21.46 -2.55
C ILE A 139 11.70 20.93 -2.77
N PHE A 140 10.66 21.68 -2.38
CA PHE A 140 9.27 21.28 -2.59
C PHE A 140 8.95 21.05 -4.07
N VAL A 141 9.29 21.99 -4.94
CA VAL A 141 9.05 21.90 -6.38
C VAL A 141 9.83 20.74 -7.01
N ALA A 142 11.09 20.56 -6.62
CA ALA A 142 11.93 19.45 -7.11
C ALA A 142 11.36 18.09 -6.70
N VAL A 143 10.96 17.91 -5.44
CA VAL A 143 10.35 16.65 -4.98
C VAL A 143 9.03 16.38 -5.68
N LEU A 144 8.17 17.40 -5.83
CA LEU A 144 6.91 17.26 -6.56
C LEU A 144 7.14 16.84 -8.01
N ALA A 145 8.10 17.47 -8.69
CA ALA A 145 8.46 17.09 -10.07
C ALA A 145 8.99 15.66 -10.16
N LEU A 146 9.89 15.27 -9.25
CA LEU A 146 10.41 13.90 -9.18
C LEU A 146 9.31 12.87 -8.90
N LEU A 147 8.38 13.15 -7.99
CA LEU A 147 7.25 12.26 -7.70
C LEU A 147 6.33 12.11 -8.91
N ILE A 148 6.02 13.19 -9.61
CA ILE A 148 5.21 13.14 -10.84
C ILE A 148 5.92 12.31 -11.92
N LEU A 149 7.21 12.54 -12.13
CA LEU A 149 8.00 11.80 -13.14
C LEU A 149 8.09 10.32 -12.78
N TRP A 150 8.35 10.00 -11.50
CA TRP A 150 8.41 8.63 -11.00
C TRP A 150 7.07 7.91 -11.18
N ASN A 151 5.96 8.53 -10.80
CA ASN A 151 4.63 7.94 -10.97
C ASN A 151 4.23 7.75 -12.44
N ARG A 152 4.68 8.62 -13.32
CA ARG A 152 4.34 8.50 -14.75
C ARG A 152 5.18 7.46 -15.49
N ARG A 153 6.47 7.32 -15.18
CA ARG A 153 7.41 6.50 -15.96
C ARG A 153 8.34 5.65 -15.11
N GLY A 154 8.82 6.18 -13.98
CA GLY A 154 9.94 5.62 -13.23
C GLY A 154 9.68 4.22 -12.71
N TRP A 155 8.53 3.99 -12.09
CA TRP A 155 8.24 2.69 -11.51
C TRP A 155 7.99 1.59 -12.57
N VAL A 156 7.39 1.94 -13.72
CA VAL A 156 7.23 1.00 -14.85
C VAL A 156 8.59 0.66 -15.45
N TRP A 157 9.44 1.67 -15.70
CA TRP A 157 10.80 1.48 -16.17
C TRP A 157 11.61 0.59 -15.21
N ALA A 158 11.55 0.88 -13.91
CA ALA A 158 12.23 0.07 -12.89
C ALA A 158 11.67 -1.37 -12.88
N GLY A 159 10.36 -1.53 -12.91
CA GLY A 159 9.72 -2.84 -12.96
C GLY A 159 10.12 -3.67 -14.18
N GLN A 160 10.25 -3.05 -15.36
CA GLN A 160 10.76 -3.71 -16.57
C GLN A 160 12.21 -4.12 -16.40
N LYS A 161 13.05 -3.20 -15.94
CA LYS A 161 14.50 -3.45 -15.77
C LYS A 161 14.79 -4.57 -14.77
N PHE A 162 13.97 -4.71 -13.73
CA PHE A 162 14.08 -5.75 -12.72
C PHE A 162 13.21 -7.00 -12.99
N GLY A 163 12.60 -7.10 -14.18
CA GLY A 163 11.83 -8.27 -14.60
C GLY A 163 10.52 -8.47 -13.82
N LEU A 164 9.96 -7.39 -13.24
CA LEU A 164 8.61 -7.42 -12.66
C LEU A 164 7.52 -7.30 -13.73
N PHE A 165 7.77 -6.50 -14.78
CA PHE A 165 6.86 -6.34 -15.88
C PHE A 165 7.31 -7.15 -17.09
N LEU A 166 6.41 -7.99 -17.58
CA LEU A 166 6.57 -8.86 -18.73
C LEU A 166 5.62 -8.40 -19.85
N PRO A 167 5.91 -8.73 -21.11
CA PRO A 167 4.97 -8.54 -22.18
C PRO A 167 3.71 -9.41 -21.90
N PRO A 168 2.51 -8.88 -22.15
CA PRO A 168 1.28 -9.64 -21.94
C PRO A 168 1.18 -10.79 -22.94
N PRO A 169 0.69 -11.98 -22.54
CA PRO A 169 0.44 -13.08 -23.44
C PRO A 169 -0.71 -12.75 -24.42
N GLU A 170 -0.71 -13.38 -25.61
CA GLU A 170 -1.70 -13.15 -26.66
C GLU A 170 -3.14 -13.33 -26.14
N ARG A 171 -3.38 -14.35 -25.30
CA ARG A 171 -4.65 -14.58 -24.61
C ARG A 171 -5.17 -13.30 -23.94
N LEU A 172 -4.33 -12.64 -23.13
CA LEU A 172 -4.73 -11.42 -22.43
C LEU A 172 -4.91 -10.24 -23.38
N GLN A 173 -4.05 -10.12 -24.41
CA GLN A 173 -4.16 -9.06 -25.40
C GLN A 173 -5.50 -9.13 -26.17
N ASN A 174 -5.94 -10.32 -26.53
CA ASN A 174 -7.21 -10.56 -27.23
C ASN A 174 -8.38 -10.17 -26.33
N ILE A 175 -8.42 -10.64 -25.08
CA ILE A 175 -9.48 -10.28 -24.11
C ILE A 175 -9.56 -8.76 -23.93
N VAL A 176 -8.43 -8.08 -23.71
CA VAL A 176 -8.39 -6.61 -23.51
C VAL A 176 -8.85 -5.88 -24.76
N ARG A 177 -8.50 -6.35 -25.96
CA ARG A 177 -8.94 -5.76 -27.24
C ARG A 177 -10.45 -5.87 -27.40
N ASP A 178 -11.01 -7.07 -27.17
CA ASP A 178 -12.43 -7.34 -27.37
C ASP A 178 -13.29 -6.53 -26.38
N ILE A 179 -12.93 -6.51 -25.10
CA ILE A 179 -13.62 -5.73 -24.07
C ILE A 179 -13.46 -4.23 -24.35
N GLY A 180 -12.26 -3.77 -24.74
CA GLY A 180 -12.00 -2.38 -25.08
C GLY A 180 -12.83 -1.88 -26.27
N ALA A 181 -13.00 -2.71 -27.30
CA ALA A 181 -13.86 -2.43 -28.43
C ALA A 181 -15.34 -2.36 -28.01
N GLY A 182 -15.82 -3.33 -27.22
CA GLY A 182 -17.20 -3.37 -26.73
C GLY A 182 -17.56 -2.17 -25.83
N MET A 183 -16.63 -1.73 -24.99
CA MET A 183 -16.81 -0.58 -24.08
C MET A 183 -16.42 0.77 -24.71
N ASN A 184 -15.86 0.78 -25.91
CA ASN A 184 -15.28 1.97 -26.57
C ASN A 184 -14.22 2.67 -25.70
N VAL A 185 -13.35 1.89 -25.04
CA VAL A 185 -12.29 2.38 -24.15
C VAL A 185 -10.92 2.05 -24.74
N PRO A 186 -10.15 3.05 -25.23
CA PRO A 186 -8.81 2.81 -25.75
C PRO A 186 -7.82 2.55 -24.62
N VAL A 187 -7.12 1.42 -24.69
CA VAL A 187 -5.98 1.08 -23.84
C VAL A 187 -4.70 1.38 -24.59
N ARG A 188 -3.77 2.14 -23.99
CA ARG A 188 -2.49 2.49 -24.64
C ARG A 188 -1.42 1.45 -24.40
N GLU A 189 -1.34 0.94 -23.19
CA GLU A 189 -0.32 -0.02 -22.79
C GLU A 189 -0.96 -1.08 -21.91
N LEU A 190 -0.56 -2.32 -22.12
CA LEU A 190 -0.96 -3.48 -21.34
C LEU A 190 0.30 -4.17 -20.81
N TRP A 191 0.34 -4.45 -19.53
CA TRP A 191 1.46 -5.10 -18.86
C TRP A 191 1.02 -6.32 -18.07
N LEU A 192 1.84 -7.35 -18.08
CA LEU A 192 1.76 -8.47 -17.15
C LEU A 192 2.76 -8.24 -16.04
N MET A 193 2.32 -8.24 -14.78
CA MET A 193 3.19 -8.08 -13.61
C MET A 193 3.38 -9.43 -12.92
N HIS A 194 4.62 -9.80 -12.68
CA HIS A 194 4.93 -10.97 -11.88
C HIS A 194 4.63 -10.70 -10.40
N SER A 195 3.77 -11.52 -9.78
CA SER A 195 3.29 -11.29 -8.42
C SER A 195 2.79 -12.55 -7.72
N VAL A 196 3.06 -12.63 -6.42
CA VAL A 196 2.50 -13.68 -5.55
C VAL A 196 0.96 -13.59 -5.44
N ARG A 197 0.40 -12.39 -5.65
CA ARG A 197 -1.02 -12.08 -5.47
C ARG A 197 -1.71 -11.86 -6.81
N ALA A 198 -2.95 -12.35 -6.90
CA ALA A 198 -3.80 -12.13 -8.07
C ALA A 198 -4.43 -10.73 -8.00
N GLN A 199 -4.06 -9.83 -8.92
CA GLN A 199 -4.52 -8.45 -8.95
C GLN A 199 -4.59 -7.91 -10.37
N ALA A 200 -5.43 -6.88 -10.58
CA ALA A 200 -5.42 -6.03 -11.76
C ALA A 200 -5.41 -4.56 -11.31
N TYR A 201 -4.94 -3.67 -12.18
CA TYR A 201 -4.84 -2.24 -11.91
C TYR A 201 -5.10 -1.44 -13.18
N ALA A 202 -5.95 -0.44 -13.07
CA ALA A 202 -6.07 0.61 -14.07
C ALA A 202 -5.21 1.83 -13.68
N MET A 203 -4.59 2.42 -14.68
CA MET A 203 -3.85 3.69 -14.56
C MET A 203 -4.47 4.73 -15.51
N PRO A 204 -5.51 5.44 -15.05
CA PRO A 204 -6.31 6.32 -15.92
C PRO A 204 -5.49 7.42 -16.60
N GLU A 205 -4.52 8.01 -15.90
CA GLU A 205 -3.67 9.10 -16.40
C GLU A 205 -2.81 8.71 -17.59
N SER A 206 -2.45 7.43 -17.69
CA SER A 206 -1.63 6.90 -18.78
C SER A 206 -2.38 5.94 -19.70
N ARG A 207 -3.64 5.67 -19.40
CA ARG A 207 -4.49 4.68 -20.08
C ARG A 207 -3.85 3.31 -20.17
N ARG A 208 -3.28 2.87 -19.04
CA ARG A 208 -2.60 1.58 -18.91
C ARG A 208 -3.42 0.62 -18.08
N LEU A 209 -3.29 -0.67 -18.42
CA LEU A 209 -3.78 -1.77 -17.61
C LEU A 209 -2.61 -2.66 -17.22
N VAL A 210 -2.65 -3.13 -15.99
CA VAL A 210 -1.67 -4.10 -15.46
C VAL A 210 -2.45 -5.27 -14.87
N PHE A 211 -2.12 -6.47 -15.29
CA PHE A 211 -2.63 -7.72 -14.72
C PHE A 211 -1.47 -8.50 -14.12
N THR A 212 -1.73 -9.30 -13.07
CA THR A 212 -0.70 -10.18 -12.55
C THR A 212 -0.77 -11.55 -13.21
N ASP A 213 0.37 -12.22 -13.33
CA ASP A 213 0.45 -13.60 -13.82
C ASP A 213 -0.38 -14.55 -12.96
N ARG A 214 -0.45 -14.32 -11.64
CA ARG A 214 -1.27 -15.10 -10.72
C ARG A 214 -2.76 -14.97 -11.05
N LEU A 215 -3.25 -13.80 -11.43
CA LEU A 215 -4.63 -13.60 -11.85
C LEU A 215 -4.97 -14.47 -13.07
N LEU A 216 -4.08 -14.49 -14.07
CA LEU A 216 -4.27 -15.29 -15.28
C LEU A 216 -4.25 -16.80 -15.02
N GLN A 217 -3.60 -17.24 -13.93
CA GLN A 217 -3.53 -18.66 -13.53
C GLN A 217 -4.83 -19.15 -12.87
N ILE A 218 -5.51 -18.27 -12.12
CA ILE A 218 -6.66 -18.65 -11.30
C ILE A 218 -8.02 -18.37 -11.95
N LEU A 219 -8.07 -17.47 -12.95
CA LEU A 219 -9.30 -17.05 -13.61
C LEU A 219 -9.44 -17.63 -15.01
N SER A 220 -10.69 -17.96 -15.38
CA SER A 220 -11.08 -18.28 -16.76
C SER A 220 -11.07 -17.03 -17.64
N ASP A 221 -11.17 -17.19 -18.98
CA ASP A 221 -11.20 -16.07 -19.93
C ASP A 221 -12.37 -15.11 -19.66
N ASP A 222 -13.55 -15.64 -19.39
CA ASP A 222 -14.74 -14.82 -19.08
C ASP A 222 -14.59 -14.07 -17.78
N GLU A 223 -13.95 -14.67 -16.76
CA GLU A 223 -13.65 -14.02 -15.49
C GLU A 223 -12.58 -12.94 -15.65
N ILE A 224 -11.54 -13.19 -16.45
CA ILE A 224 -10.53 -12.16 -16.81
C ILE A 224 -11.20 -11.02 -17.57
N ALA A 225 -12.11 -11.33 -18.49
CA ALA A 225 -12.86 -10.33 -19.25
C ALA A 225 -13.72 -9.44 -18.32
N ALA A 226 -14.38 -10.03 -17.32
CA ALA A 226 -15.18 -9.30 -16.34
C ALA A 226 -14.31 -8.39 -15.45
N ILE A 227 -13.15 -8.86 -14.98
CA ILE A 227 -12.18 -8.02 -14.26
C ILE A 227 -11.61 -6.94 -15.18
N CYS A 228 -11.32 -7.25 -16.44
CA CYS A 228 -10.87 -6.28 -17.42
C CYS A 228 -11.89 -5.17 -17.63
N ALA A 229 -13.19 -5.49 -17.72
CA ALA A 229 -14.25 -4.51 -17.83
C ALA A 229 -14.32 -3.59 -16.61
N HIS A 230 -14.12 -4.12 -15.40
CA HIS A 230 -14.01 -3.33 -14.17
C HIS A 230 -12.83 -2.34 -14.24
N GLU A 231 -11.64 -2.82 -14.61
CA GLU A 231 -10.47 -1.95 -14.73
C GLU A 231 -10.62 -0.91 -15.86
N MET A 232 -11.25 -1.27 -16.95
CA MET A 232 -11.56 -0.33 -18.03
C MET A 232 -12.55 0.75 -17.59
N ALA A 233 -13.50 0.45 -16.72
CA ALA A 233 -14.39 1.45 -16.17
C ALA A 233 -13.62 2.57 -15.45
N HIS A 234 -12.52 2.25 -14.77
CA HIS A 234 -11.63 3.25 -14.17
C HIS A 234 -10.91 4.12 -15.21
N LEU A 235 -10.63 3.59 -16.44
CA LEU A 235 -10.06 4.40 -17.51
C LEU A 235 -11.05 5.44 -18.08
N THR A 236 -12.36 5.30 -17.79
CA THR A 236 -13.42 6.24 -18.20
C THR A 236 -13.76 7.28 -17.13
N GLU A 237 -13.05 7.30 -16.00
CA GLU A 237 -13.25 8.27 -14.94
C GLU A 237 -13.00 9.70 -15.44
N ALA A 238 -13.80 10.65 -14.94
CA ALA A 238 -13.58 12.06 -15.25
C ALA A 238 -12.22 12.52 -14.70
N ARG A 239 -11.56 13.45 -15.40
CA ARG A 239 -10.23 13.96 -15.00
C ARG A 239 -10.20 14.44 -13.54
N LYS A 240 -11.26 15.10 -13.07
CA LYS A 240 -11.39 15.55 -11.68
C LYS A 240 -11.32 14.39 -10.68
N ASP A 241 -11.91 13.24 -11.02
CA ASP A 241 -12.03 12.10 -10.12
C ASP A 241 -10.69 11.35 -9.97
N TYR A 242 -9.94 11.20 -11.07
CA TYR A 242 -8.62 10.59 -10.93
C TYR A 242 -7.58 11.55 -10.33
N TYR A 243 -7.68 12.87 -10.55
CA TYR A 243 -6.81 13.84 -9.87
C TYR A 243 -7.01 13.82 -8.36
N GLN A 244 -8.19 13.50 -7.87
CA GLN A 244 -8.45 13.33 -6.44
C GLN A 244 -7.62 12.18 -5.83
N ARG A 245 -7.18 11.20 -6.62
CA ARG A 245 -6.23 10.16 -6.16
C ARG A 245 -4.86 10.74 -5.79
N TYR A 246 -4.44 11.82 -6.45
CA TYR A 246 -3.23 12.56 -6.11
C TYR A 246 -3.34 13.32 -4.79
N VAL A 247 -4.56 13.58 -4.31
CA VAL A 247 -4.77 14.20 -2.99
C VAL A 247 -4.14 13.36 -1.88
N LEU A 248 -4.07 12.03 -2.04
CA LEU A 248 -3.35 11.17 -1.09
C LEU A 248 -1.84 11.48 -1.05
N TRP A 249 -1.25 11.86 -2.18
CA TRP A 249 0.14 12.30 -2.23
C TRP A 249 0.29 13.69 -1.61
N LEU A 250 -0.69 14.57 -1.82
CA LEU A 250 -0.70 15.91 -1.20
C LEU A 250 -0.68 15.85 0.33
N MET A 251 -1.14 14.77 0.94
CA MET A 251 -1.08 14.63 2.40
C MET A 251 0.36 14.51 2.94
N PHE A 252 1.29 14.03 2.13
CA PHE A 252 2.70 13.92 2.50
C PHE A 252 3.50 15.17 2.16
N LEU A 253 3.09 15.96 1.17
CA LEU A 253 3.84 17.16 0.75
C LEU A 253 4.01 18.20 1.85
N PRO A 254 3.04 18.50 2.75
CA PRO A 254 3.25 19.41 3.86
C PRO A 254 4.38 19.01 4.81
N TRP A 255 4.71 17.70 4.90
CA TRP A 255 5.82 17.21 5.70
C TRP A 255 7.20 17.61 5.17
N LEU A 256 7.31 18.04 3.91
CA LEU A 256 8.54 18.66 3.40
C LEU A 256 8.87 19.97 4.12
N PHE A 257 7.87 20.62 4.70
CA PHE A 257 7.99 21.81 5.53
C PHE A 257 8.00 21.47 7.03
N PHE A 258 8.26 20.21 7.39
CA PHE A 258 8.25 19.78 8.80
C PHE A 258 9.11 20.67 9.68
N LYS A 259 10.38 20.91 9.29
CA LYS A 259 11.30 21.72 10.07
C LYS A 259 10.80 23.16 10.25
N PRO A 260 10.53 23.96 9.18
CA PRO A 260 10.06 25.33 9.35
C PRO A 260 8.70 25.41 10.06
N VAL A 261 7.80 24.43 9.86
CA VAL A 261 6.51 24.41 10.56
C VAL A 261 6.70 24.18 12.06
N VAL A 262 7.53 23.22 12.44
CA VAL A 262 7.81 22.93 13.85
C VAL A 262 8.65 24.05 14.49
N HIS A 263 9.57 24.64 13.75
CA HIS A 263 10.35 25.78 14.22
C HIS A 263 9.47 26.98 14.56
N LEU A 264 8.47 27.30 13.70
CA LEU A 264 7.58 28.45 13.90
C LEU A 264 6.45 28.20 14.91
N PHE A 265 5.89 27.00 14.90
CA PHE A 265 4.63 26.66 15.60
C PHE A 265 4.80 25.56 16.64
N GLY A 266 6.01 25.03 16.85
CA GLY A 266 6.30 23.98 17.82
C GLY A 266 5.40 22.75 17.67
N LEU A 267 4.97 22.22 18.80
CA LEU A 267 4.08 21.06 18.85
C LEU A 267 2.74 21.28 18.13
N PHE A 268 2.22 22.53 18.14
CA PHE A 268 0.99 22.84 17.43
C PHE A 268 1.13 22.62 15.91
N GLY A 269 2.25 23.09 15.32
CA GLY A 269 2.55 22.85 13.90
C GLY A 269 2.64 21.37 13.57
N TYR A 270 3.30 20.57 14.41
CA TYR A 270 3.34 19.12 14.26
C TYR A 270 1.94 18.48 14.29
N LEU A 271 1.09 18.87 15.25
CA LEU A 271 -0.28 18.34 15.35
C LEU A 271 -1.12 18.69 14.12
N VAL A 272 -0.96 19.90 13.56
CA VAL A 272 -1.63 20.30 12.30
C VAL A 272 -1.20 19.39 11.15
N LEU A 273 0.10 19.08 11.00
CA LEU A 273 0.59 18.15 9.98
C LEU A 273 0.00 16.74 10.15
N VAL A 274 -0.04 16.24 11.38
CA VAL A 274 -0.63 14.92 11.69
C VAL A 274 -2.13 14.90 11.38
N CYS A 275 -2.87 15.91 11.86
CA CYS A 275 -4.32 15.99 11.65
C CYS A 275 -4.69 16.10 10.16
N SER A 276 -3.98 16.94 9.40
CA SER A 276 -4.18 17.05 7.96
C SER A 276 -3.93 15.74 7.23
N SER A 277 -2.84 15.03 7.57
CA SER A 277 -2.51 13.72 7.03
C SER A 277 -3.55 12.65 7.38
N ALA A 278 -4.21 12.76 8.53
CA ALA A 278 -5.27 11.84 8.94
C ALA A 278 -6.64 12.17 8.32
N ALA A 279 -6.93 13.44 8.01
CA ALA A 279 -8.20 13.89 7.46
C ALA A 279 -8.35 13.55 5.97
N LEU A 280 -7.31 13.79 5.16
CA LEU A 280 -7.33 13.60 3.71
C LEU A 280 -7.73 12.17 3.27
N PRO A 281 -7.19 11.08 3.85
CA PRO A 281 -7.62 9.73 3.50
C PRO A 281 -9.09 9.43 3.82
N ARG A 282 -9.67 10.13 4.82
CA ARG A 282 -11.09 9.97 5.15
C ARG A 282 -11.99 10.56 4.08
N LEU A 283 -11.63 11.75 3.59
CA LEU A 283 -12.33 12.41 2.48
C LEU A 283 -12.25 11.58 1.20
N TYR A 284 -11.06 11.08 0.87
CA TYR A 284 -10.83 10.27 -0.32
C TYR A 284 -11.65 8.96 -0.34
N ARG A 285 -11.82 8.28 0.80
CA ARG A 285 -12.56 7.00 0.88
C ARG A 285 -14.01 7.11 0.39
N GLY A 286 -14.67 8.23 0.66
CA GLY A 286 -16.05 8.46 0.20
C GLY A 286 -16.16 8.52 -1.32
N ILE A 287 -15.23 9.19 -1.97
CA ILE A 287 -15.15 9.34 -3.42
C ILE A 287 -14.78 8.00 -4.07
N SER A 288 -13.75 7.33 -3.55
CA SER A 288 -13.31 6.05 -4.07
C SER A 288 -14.43 5.02 -4.10
N ARG A 289 -15.26 4.92 -3.05
CA ARG A 289 -16.40 3.97 -3.03
C ARG A 289 -17.42 4.21 -4.14
N LYS A 290 -17.70 5.47 -4.50
CA LYS A 290 -18.62 5.79 -5.63
C LYS A 290 -18.03 5.32 -6.96
N LEU A 291 -16.74 5.52 -7.16
CA LEU A 291 -16.03 5.08 -8.36
C LEU A 291 -16.02 3.55 -8.46
N GLU A 292 -15.76 2.86 -7.36
CA GLU A 292 -15.80 1.39 -7.30
C GLU A 292 -17.21 0.84 -7.60
N SER A 293 -18.26 1.42 -6.99
CA SER A 293 -19.63 0.98 -7.28
C SER A 293 -20.02 1.18 -8.75
N ARG A 294 -19.53 2.27 -9.37
CA ARG A 294 -19.72 2.50 -10.80
C ARG A 294 -18.97 1.46 -11.63
N ALA A 295 -17.71 1.17 -11.30
CA ALA A 295 -16.90 0.18 -12.00
C ALA A 295 -17.50 -1.23 -11.89
N ASP A 296 -18.00 -1.60 -10.70
CA ASP A 296 -18.72 -2.86 -10.49
C ASP A 296 -19.98 -2.95 -11.39
N GLY A 297 -20.74 -1.86 -11.50
CA GLY A 297 -21.91 -1.81 -12.37
C GLY A 297 -21.57 -1.98 -13.85
N MET A 298 -20.48 -1.36 -14.31
CA MET A 298 -20.01 -1.51 -15.70
C MET A 298 -19.48 -2.92 -15.98
N ALA A 299 -18.73 -3.52 -15.05
CA ALA A 299 -18.27 -4.90 -15.16
C ALA A 299 -19.45 -5.87 -15.29
N LYS A 300 -20.47 -5.71 -14.41
CA LYS A 300 -21.70 -6.50 -14.47
C LYS A 300 -22.46 -6.35 -15.79
N ALA A 301 -22.52 -5.14 -16.35
CA ALA A 301 -23.18 -4.89 -17.63
C ALA A 301 -22.43 -5.48 -18.84
N ALA A 302 -21.13 -5.70 -18.71
CA ALA A 302 -20.26 -6.23 -19.77
C ALA A 302 -20.12 -7.77 -19.70
N GLU A 303 -20.55 -8.44 -18.61
CA GLU A 303 -20.45 -9.89 -18.51
C GLU A 303 -21.42 -10.61 -19.48
N ARG A 304 -20.93 -11.72 -20.07
CA ARG A 304 -21.74 -12.55 -20.99
C ARG A 304 -22.68 -13.48 -20.22
N ASP A 305 -22.18 -14.04 -19.13
CA ASP A 305 -22.93 -14.94 -18.24
C ASP A 305 -23.11 -14.25 -16.89
N PRO A 306 -24.36 -14.06 -16.43
CA PRO A 306 -24.65 -13.40 -15.15
C PRO A 306 -23.90 -13.99 -13.96
N GLY A 307 -23.31 -13.13 -13.15
CA GLY A 307 -22.56 -13.51 -11.96
C GLY A 307 -21.08 -13.89 -12.22
N THR A 308 -20.59 -13.85 -13.45
CA THR A 308 -19.18 -14.12 -13.78
C THR A 308 -18.24 -13.20 -13.04
N TYR A 309 -18.54 -11.88 -13.00
CA TYR A 309 -17.75 -10.89 -12.26
C TYR A 309 -17.72 -11.20 -10.75
N ALA A 310 -18.87 -11.58 -10.20
CA ALA A 310 -18.96 -11.91 -8.79
C ALA A 310 -18.13 -13.16 -8.43
N ARG A 311 -18.18 -14.21 -9.28
CA ARG A 311 -17.35 -15.41 -9.12
C ARG A 311 -15.87 -15.09 -9.24
N ALA A 312 -15.47 -14.25 -10.20
CA ALA A 312 -14.09 -13.80 -10.35
C ALA A 312 -13.60 -13.08 -9.07
N LEU A 313 -14.41 -12.18 -8.51
CA LEU A 313 -14.09 -11.51 -7.25
C LEU A 313 -13.93 -12.50 -6.09
N ALA A 314 -14.84 -13.48 -5.95
CA ALA A 314 -14.74 -14.46 -4.88
C ALA A 314 -13.41 -15.24 -4.97
N ARG A 315 -13.01 -15.70 -6.17
CA ARG A 315 -11.72 -16.38 -6.40
C ARG A 315 -10.52 -15.50 -6.08
N LEU A 316 -10.56 -14.20 -6.45
CA LEU A 316 -9.49 -13.26 -6.11
C LEU A 316 -9.34 -13.07 -4.61
N TYR A 317 -10.46 -12.96 -3.88
CA TYR A 317 -10.45 -12.82 -2.43
C TYR A 317 -9.95 -14.09 -1.74
N GLU A 318 -10.38 -15.26 -2.19
CA GLU A 318 -9.93 -16.56 -1.68
C GLU A 318 -8.43 -16.74 -1.90
N ASP A 319 -7.93 -16.58 -3.13
CA ASP A 319 -6.52 -16.76 -3.47
C ASP A 319 -5.59 -15.82 -2.71
N ASN A 320 -6.02 -14.58 -2.50
CA ASN A 320 -5.27 -13.55 -1.80
C ASN A 320 -5.48 -13.58 -0.27
N LEU A 321 -6.33 -14.45 0.27
CA LEU A 321 -6.77 -14.48 1.65
C LEU A 321 -7.26 -13.09 2.12
N MET A 322 -8.10 -12.44 1.29
CA MET A 322 -8.75 -11.18 1.65
C MET A 322 -10.07 -11.43 2.36
N PRO A 323 -10.38 -10.70 3.45
CA PRO A 323 -11.61 -10.92 4.21
C PRO A 323 -12.84 -10.45 3.42
N ALA A 324 -13.89 -11.28 3.39
CA ALA A 324 -15.14 -10.93 2.74
C ALA A 324 -15.88 -9.78 3.45
N VAL A 325 -15.60 -9.56 4.74
CA VAL A 325 -16.12 -8.44 5.56
C VAL A 325 -14.99 -7.89 6.43
N THR A 326 -14.86 -6.56 6.52
CA THR A 326 -13.91 -5.86 7.38
C THR A 326 -14.61 -4.99 8.42
N ALA A 327 -13.99 -4.72 9.56
CA ALA A 327 -14.56 -3.87 10.63
C ALA A 327 -14.85 -2.44 10.16
N LYS A 328 -14.04 -1.94 9.22
CA LYS A 328 -14.26 -0.65 8.57
C LYS A 328 -14.23 -0.85 7.07
N GLN A 329 -15.25 -0.39 6.38
CA GLN A 329 -15.22 -0.38 4.91
C GLN A 329 -14.02 0.44 4.43
N THR A 330 -13.25 -0.16 3.54
CA THR A 330 -12.11 0.45 2.86
C THR A 330 -12.59 1.25 1.64
N THR A 331 -11.83 1.26 0.57
CA THR A 331 -12.21 1.86 -0.71
C THR A 331 -13.29 1.05 -1.42
N HIS A 332 -13.25 -0.29 -1.28
CA HIS A 332 -14.25 -1.19 -1.86
C HIS A 332 -15.35 -1.53 -0.85
N PRO A 333 -16.60 -1.75 -1.30
CA PRO A 333 -17.63 -2.42 -0.50
C PRO A 333 -17.18 -3.82 -0.08
N HIS A 334 -17.80 -4.39 0.94
CA HIS A 334 -17.49 -5.76 1.35
C HIS A 334 -17.78 -6.76 0.24
N LEU A 335 -16.92 -7.77 0.06
CA LEU A 335 -17.14 -8.80 -0.95
C LEU A 335 -18.52 -9.43 -0.81
N TYR A 336 -18.92 -9.79 0.42
CA TYR A 336 -20.23 -10.41 0.65
C TYR A 336 -21.38 -9.56 0.08
N ASP A 337 -21.34 -8.24 0.31
CA ASP A 337 -22.38 -7.32 -0.19
C ASP A 337 -22.32 -7.18 -1.72
N ARG A 338 -21.12 -7.24 -2.32
CA ARG A 338 -20.93 -7.21 -3.78
C ARG A 338 -21.48 -8.47 -4.47
N LEU A 339 -21.28 -9.65 -3.87
CA LEU A 339 -21.83 -10.91 -4.38
C LEU A 339 -23.36 -10.88 -4.37
N VAL A 340 -23.96 -10.49 -3.23
CA VAL A 340 -25.42 -10.36 -3.11
C VAL A 340 -26.00 -9.33 -4.10
N ALA A 341 -25.35 -8.16 -4.24
CA ALA A 341 -25.77 -7.13 -5.19
C ALA A 341 -25.64 -7.58 -6.66
N ALA A 342 -24.75 -8.50 -6.96
CA ALA A 342 -24.62 -9.13 -8.26
C ALA A 342 -25.65 -10.25 -8.50
N GLY A 343 -26.49 -10.59 -7.53
CA GLY A 343 -27.47 -11.69 -7.61
C GLY A 343 -26.87 -13.08 -7.41
N VAL A 344 -25.64 -13.15 -6.89
CA VAL A 344 -24.96 -14.42 -6.58
C VAL A 344 -25.14 -14.71 -5.09
N THR A 345 -25.72 -15.84 -4.76
CA THR A 345 -25.79 -16.33 -3.38
C THR A 345 -24.42 -16.88 -2.99
N PRO A 346 -23.71 -16.29 -1.99
CA PRO A 346 -22.48 -16.87 -1.50
C PRO A 346 -22.69 -18.25 -0.92
N ASP A 347 -21.72 -19.15 -1.12
CA ASP A 347 -21.70 -20.50 -0.54
C ASP A 347 -21.33 -20.54 0.95
N PHE A 348 -21.20 -19.35 1.56
CA PHE A 348 -20.89 -19.16 2.98
C PHE A 348 -21.82 -18.11 3.61
N PRO A 349 -22.14 -18.24 4.91
CA PRO A 349 -22.90 -17.23 5.64
C PRO A 349 -22.08 -15.94 5.75
N ARG A 350 -22.76 -14.79 5.98
CA ARG A 350 -22.03 -13.53 6.19
C ARG A 350 -20.99 -13.67 7.30
N PRO A 351 -19.68 -13.55 6.99
CA PRO A 351 -18.64 -13.75 8.00
C PRO A 351 -18.60 -12.62 9.01
N ALA A 352 -18.08 -12.91 10.20
CA ALA A 352 -17.72 -11.87 11.15
C ALA A 352 -16.65 -10.95 10.54
N ALA A 353 -16.72 -9.66 10.88
CA ALA A 353 -15.80 -8.68 10.35
C ALA A 353 -14.36 -8.93 10.82
N ALA A 354 -13.39 -8.87 9.89
CA ALA A 354 -11.98 -8.91 10.24
C ALA A 354 -11.58 -7.62 10.98
N ALA A 355 -10.78 -7.76 12.03
CA ALA A 355 -10.22 -6.63 12.77
C ALA A 355 -9.33 -5.77 11.87
N SER A 356 -9.23 -4.47 12.16
CA SER A 356 -8.45 -3.52 11.36
C SER A 356 -6.94 -3.73 11.44
N THR A 357 -6.45 -4.22 12.59
CA THR A 357 -5.05 -4.61 12.83
C THR A 357 -4.98 -5.49 14.08
N THR A 358 -3.79 -5.95 14.47
CA THR A 358 -3.55 -6.72 15.69
C THR A 358 -3.42 -5.79 16.91
N TRP A 359 -3.51 -6.35 18.13
CA TRP A 359 -3.28 -5.61 19.36
C TRP A 359 -1.88 -4.96 19.41
N TYR A 360 -0.85 -5.70 18.98
CA TYR A 360 0.51 -5.17 18.96
C TYR A 360 0.68 -4.05 17.90
N GLY A 361 -0.06 -4.10 16.80
CA GLY A 361 -0.08 -3.02 15.81
C GLY A 361 -0.59 -1.70 16.41
N HIS A 362 -1.60 -1.77 17.27
CA HIS A 362 -2.07 -0.59 18.01
C HIS A 362 -1.03 -0.09 19.03
N ILE A 363 -0.36 -0.98 19.77
CA ILE A 363 0.68 -0.61 20.73
C ILE A 363 1.85 0.08 20.01
N LEU A 364 2.36 -0.50 18.92
CA LEU A 364 3.48 0.09 18.18
C LEU A 364 3.11 1.44 17.56
N ALA A 365 1.91 1.58 17.02
CA ALA A 365 1.45 2.86 16.50
C ALA A 365 1.33 3.92 17.60
N GLY A 366 0.84 3.55 18.78
CA GLY A 366 0.78 4.42 19.95
C GLY A 366 2.18 4.83 20.45
N ALA A 367 3.10 3.87 20.54
CA ALA A 367 4.49 4.12 20.94
C ALA A 367 5.20 5.08 19.96
N MET A 368 5.01 4.88 18.65
CA MET A 368 5.52 5.79 17.63
C MET A 368 4.98 7.22 17.82
N GLY A 369 3.67 7.35 18.05
CA GLY A 369 3.05 8.65 18.28
C GLY A 369 3.60 9.36 19.53
N ALA A 370 3.76 8.63 20.63
CA ALA A 370 4.33 9.16 21.87
C ALA A 370 5.79 9.62 21.69
N LEU A 371 6.63 8.79 21.07
CA LEU A 371 8.03 9.13 20.79
C LEU A 371 8.14 10.35 19.86
N ALA A 372 7.28 10.44 18.84
CA ALA A 372 7.27 11.59 17.94
C ALA A 372 6.93 12.90 18.69
N VAL A 373 5.97 12.88 19.61
CA VAL A 373 5.65 14.05 20.45
C VAL A 373 6.83 14.44 21.32
N VAL A 374 7.46 13.47 21.99
CA VAL A 374 8.65 13.74 22.83
C VAL A 374 9.79 14.33 22.01
N LEU A 375 10.06 13.78 20.83
CA LEU A 375 11.10 14.28 19.93
C LEU A 375 10.81 15.72 19.48
N VAL A 376 9.57 16.03 19.12
CA VAL A 376 9.16 17.38 18.71
C VAL A 376 9.33 18.39 19.86
N ILE A 377 8.94 18.02 21.08
CA ILE A 377 9.14 18.88 22.26
C ILE A 377 10.62 19.19 22.44
N ARG A 378 11.49 18.16 22.39
CA ARG A 378 12.95 18.33 22.52
C ARG A 378 13.54 19.22 21.44
N LEU A 379 13.14 19.05 20.18
CA LEU A 379 13.58 19.91 19.08
C LEU A 379 13.14 21.36 19.29
N THR A 380 11.92 21.58 19.77
CA THR A 380 11.40 22.92 20.04
C THR A 380 12.18 23.61 21.16
N GLU A 381 12.48 22.89 22.25
CA GLU A 381 13.30 23.39 23.36
C GLU A 381 14.71 23.80 22.89
N GLN A 382 15.38 22.97 22.08
CA GLN A 382 16.69 23.28 21.52
C GLN A 382 16.68 24.54 20.66
N TRP A 383 15.66 24.71 19.79
CA TRP A 383 15.58 25.93 18.95
C TRP A 383 15.31 27.22 19.74
N HIS A 384 14.61 27.16 20.89
CA HIS A 384 14.41 28.31 21.76
C HIS A 384 15.61 28.64 22.64
N LEU A 385 16.57 27.73 22.83
CA LEU A 385 17.79 27.95 23.56
C LEU A 385 18.89 28.64 22.73
N PHE A 386 18.78 28.55 21.39
CA PHE A 386 19.77 29.12 20.45
C PHE A 386 19.28 30.43 19.74
N ASN A 387 18.06 30.87 20.02
CA ASN A 387 17.50 32.15 19.60
C ASN A 387 17.27 33.06 20.80
#